data_5409a1e28bcb28f4786d619ecd00e2d6
#
_entry.id   5409a1e28bcb28f4786d619ecd00e2d6
#
_cell.length_a   1.000
_cell.length_b   1.000
_cell.length_c   1.000
_cell.angle_alpha   90.00
_cell.angle_beta   90.00
_cell.angle_gamma   90.00
#
_symmetry.space_group_name_H-M   'P 1'
#
loop_
_entity.id
_entity.type
_entity.pdbx_description
1 polymer ?
#
loop_
_entity_poly.entity_id
_entity_poly.type
_entity_poly.pdbx_seq_one_letter_code
_entity_poly.pdbx_strand_id
1 'polypeptide(L)'
;MKNEGNPENSSNPKNPGLTALVLAGRRGPKDSLAHAAGQGHKACIAVAGVPMIVRVLTSLRTARPVRDIVVSIDAASVLADCAEAGGVRFHASQPSPAASVLDYFEAHGAQGPVLVTTADHALLTPAMVEYFCTAAQHSDADVVIGVVSASLFRASYPESRRTFLPLADESWGGTNLFLLRTPQAARAVRFWVRAGQFRKRPWRLVSTFGLGNLLRFLLRRLDRSTALVQASRVLGVRVGLVEMPFAEAAIDVDTPDDLVTVERILTARASGVRTDASIRQENRV
;
A
#
# COMPACT_ATOMS: atom_id res chain seq x y z
N MET A 1 -1.42 -27.27 -48.60
CA MET A 1 -1.75 -27.35 -47.17
C MET A 1 -1.19 -26.10 -46.53
N LYS A 2 -2.07 -25.17 -46.18
CA LYS A 2 -1.69 -23.88 -45.61
C LYS A 2 -1.52 -24.04 -44.10
N ASN A 3 -0.37 -23.60 -43.58
CA ASN A 3 -0.02 -23.59 -42.20
C ASN A 3 -0.60 -22.28 -41.60
N GLU A 4 -1.65 -22.41 -40.80
CA GLU A 4 -2.26 -21.27 -40.13
C GLU A 4 -1.45 -20.97 -38.87
N GLY A 5 -0.78 -19.82 -38.89
CA GLY A 5 0.02 -19.30 -37.80
C GLY A 5 -0.85 -18.94 -36.60
N ASN A 6 -0.42 -19.40 -35.45
CA ASN A 6 -0.89 -19.04 -34.11
C ASN A 6 -0.77 -17.51 -33.88
N PRO A 7 -1.79 -16.79 -33.39
CA PRO A 7 -1.69 -15.38 -33.16
C PRO A 7 -0.75 -15.12 -31.95
N GLU A 8 0.39 -14.56 -32.27
CA GLU A 8 1.42 -14.12 -31.34
C GLU A 8 0.82 -13.17 -30.28
N ASN A 9 1.11 -13.52 -29.06
CA ASN A 9 0.98 -12.70 -27.86
C ASN A 9 1.74 -11.37 -28.07
N SER A 10 1.05 -10.34 -28.52
CA SER A 10 1.62 -9.01 -28.77
C SER A 10 1.93 -8.33 -27.43
N SER A 11 3.09 -8.63 -26.87
CA SER A 11 3.71 -7.84 -25.82
C SER A 11 4.01 -6.44 -26.37
N ASN A 12 3.20 -5.45 -25.99
CA ASN A 12 3.47 -4.05 -26.29
C ASN A 12 4.76 -3.62 -25.57
N PRO A 13 5.87 -3.32 -26.26
CA PRO A 13 7.16 -3.05 -25.63
C PRO A 13 7.22 -1.70 -24.91
N LYS A 14 6.14 -0.90 -24.93
CA LYS A 14 6.09 0.46 -24.33
C LYS A 14 5.65 0.52 -22.87
N ASN A 15 5.26 -0.58 -22.26
CA ASN A 15 4.89 -0.60 -20.83
C ASN A 15 5.41 -1.87 -20.16
N PRO A 16 6.67 -1.89 -19.69
CA PRO A 16 7.14 -2.99 -18.86
C PRO A 16 6.26 -3.02 -17.60
N GLY A 17 5.47 -4.10 -17.45
CA GLY A 17 4.57 -4.22 -16.32
C GLY A 17 5.30 -4.10 -14.99
N LEU A 18 4.56 -3.74 -13.93
CA LEU A 18 5.10 -3.52 -12.58
C LEU A 18 5.32 -4.85 -11.86
N THR A 19 6.35 -4.90 -11.02
CA THR A 19 6.42 -5.91 -9.96
C THR A 19 5.70 -5.37 -8.71
N ALA A 20 4.76 -6.14 -8.17
CA ALA A 20 4.14 -5.85 -6.88
C ALA A 20 4.89 -6.58 -5.76
N LEU A 21 5.39 -5.84 -4.78
CA LEU A 21 5.99 -6.36 -3.55
C LEU A 21 4.95 -6.28 -2.42
N VAL A 22 4.48 -7.43 -1.98
CA VAL A 22 3.51 -7.57 -0.88
C VAL A 22 4.24 -7.82 0.43
N LEU A 23 4.12 -6.91 1.38
CA LEU A 23 4.74 -7.05 2.69
C LEU A 23 3.86 -7.89 3.60
N ALA A 24 4.34 -9.07 3.97
CA ALA A 24 3.65 -10.04 4.82
C ALA A 24 4.51 -10.52 6.01
N GLY A 25 5.62 -9.86 6.32
CA GLY A 25 6.50 -10.22 7.43
C GLY A 25 5.85 -9.97 8.80
N ARG A 26 6.23 -10.78 9.81
CA ARG A 26 5.78 -10.61 11.20
C ARG A 26 6.34 -9.34 11.83
N ARG A 27 5.52 -8.64 12.61
CA ARG A 27 5.96 -7.51 13.44
C ARG A 27 6.64 -7.93 14.76
N GLY A 28 6.83 -9.25 14.98
CA GLY A 28 7.44 -9.83 16.19
C GLY A 28 6.80 -11.17 16.56
N PRO A 29 7.33 -11.86 17.58
CA PRO A 29 6.88 -13.21 17.96
C PRO A 29 5.45 -13.24 18.57
N LYS A 30 4.87 -12.10 18.93
CA LYS A 30 3.52 -11.96 19.49
C LYS A 30 2.72 -10.97 18.66
N ASP A 31 2.29 -11.38 17.46
CA ASP A 31 1.23 -10.65 16.75
C ASP A 31 -0.09 -10.94 17.49
N SER A 32 -0.57 -9.94 18.24
CA SER A 32 -1.75 -10.07 19.10
C SER A 32 -3.01 -10.40 18.30
N LEU A 33 -3.11 -9.88 17.05
CA LEU A 33 -4.27 -10.14 16.20
C LEU A 33 -4.26 -11.58 15.67
N ALA A 34 -3.10 -12.07 15.20
CA ALA A 34 -2.96 -13.44 14.73
C ALA A 34 -3.24 -14.44 15.86
N HIS A 35 -2.72 -14.17 17.08
CA HIS A 35 -2.97 -14.99 18.25
C HIS A 35 -4.45 -15.00 18.66
N ALA A 36 -5.10 -13.84 18.67
CA ALA A 36 -6.53 -13.72 18.99
C ALA A 36 -7.42 -14.43 17.96
N ALA A 37 -7.00 -14.45 16.68
CA ALA A 37 -7.66 -15.16 15.58
C ALA A 37 -7.32 -16.67 15.53
N GLY A 38 -6.50 -17.19 16.44
CA GLY A 38 -6.06 -18.59 16.41
C GLY A 38 -5.18 -18.96 15.22
N GLN A 39 -4.55 -17.96 14.57
CA GLN A 39 -3.74 -18.12 13.38
C GLN A 39 -2.24 -18.02 13.71
N GLY A 40 -1.45 -18.82 13.02
CA GLY A 40 0.01 -18.76 13.13
C GLY A 40 0.62 -17.49 12.54
N HIS A 41 -0.09 -16.80 11.64
CA HIS A 41 0.41 -15.64 10.91
C HIS A 41 -0.72 -14.66 10.54
N LYS A 42 -0.50 -13.34 10.72
CA LYS A 42 -1.48 -12.28 10.45
C LYS A 42 -2.01 -12.34 9.00
N ALA A 43 -1.15 -12.54 8.03
CA ALA A 43 -1.54 -12.60 6.61
C ALA A 43 -2.55 -13.73 6.29
N CYS A 44 -2.58 -14.79 7.10
CA CYS A 44 -3.46 -15.95 6.95
C CYS A 44 -4.80 -15.80 7.69
N ILE A 45 -5.03 -14.70 8.41
CA ILE A 45 -6.33 -14.45 9.05
C ILE A 45 -7.39 -14.37 7.96
N ALA A 46 -8.45 -15.21 8.11
CA ALA A 46 -9.57 -15.18 7.19
C ALA A 46 -10.48 -14.00 7.51
N VAL A 47 -10.88 -13.27 6.46
CA VAL A 47 -11.85 -12.19 6.50
C VAL A 47 -12.97 -12.52 5.53
N ALA A 48 -14.20 -12.64 6.02
CA ALA A 48 -15.31 -13.18 5.26
C ALA A 48 -14.94 -14.50 4.53
N GLY A 49 -14.32 -15.42 5.28
CA GLY A 49 -13.97 -16.77 4.83
C GLY A 49 -12.74 -16.89 3.91
N VAL A 50 -12.07 -15.78 3.54
CA VAL A 50 -10.89 -15.79 2.64
C VAL A 50 -9.69 -15.15 3.35
N PRO A 51 -8.51 -15.79 3.39
CA PRO A 51 -7.30 -15.19 3.97
C PRO A 51 -6.97 -13.81 3.38
N MET A 52 -6.53 -12.88 4.23
CA MET A 52 -6.24 -11.50 3.79
C MET A 52 -5.23 -11.47 2.64
N ILE A 53 -4.16 -12.24 2.74
CA ILE A 53 -3.13 -12.32 1.68
C ILE A 53 -3.73 -12.77 0.35
N VAL A 54 -4.64 -13.74 0.35
CA VAL A 54 -5.30 -14.26 -0.86
C VAL A 54 -6.10 -13.16 -1.55
N ARG A 55 -6.84 -12.34 -0.77
CA ARG A 55 -7.57 -11.19 -1.32
C ARG A 55 -6.66 -10.19 -2.02
N VAL A 56 -5.53 -9.85 -1.37
CA VAL A 56 -4.54 -8.94 -1.94
C VAL A 56 -3.93 -9.52 -3.22
N LEU A 57 -3.51 -10.79 -3.20
CA LEU A 57 -2.92 -11.46 -4.36
C LEU A 57 -3.92 -11.55 -5.53
N THR A 58 -5.17 -11.88 -5.27
CA THR A 58 -6.22 -11.92 -6.29
C THR A 58 -6.43 -10.56 -6.95
N SER A 59 -6.48 -9.49 -6.15
CA SER A 59 -6.61 -8.12 -6.66
C SER A 59 -5.42 -7.71 -7.51
N LEU A 60 -4.20 -8.04 -7.09
CA LEU A 60 -2.98 -7.73 -7.84
C LEU A 60 -2.87 -8.53 -9.15
N ARG A 61 -3.27 -9.81 -9.15
CA ARG A 61 -3.26 -10.65 -10.37
C ARG A 61 -4.23 -10.15 -11.44
N THR A 62 -5.35 -9.59 -11.01
CA THR A 62 -6.38 -9.08 -11.90
C THR A 62 -6.06 -7.67 -12.41
N ALA A 63 -5.26 -6.91 -11.68
CA ALA A 63 -4.91 -5.54 -12.04
C ALA A 63 -3.94 -5.51 -13.24
N ARG A 64 -4.32 -4.85 -14.33
CA ARG A 64 -3.57 -4.80 -15.61
C ARG A 64 -2.12 -4.33 -15.49
N PRO A 65 -1.74 -3.34 -14.64
CA PRO A 65 -0.36 -2.89 -14.56
C PRO A 65 0.60 -3.90 -13.94
N VAL A 66 0.10 -4.87 -13.15
CA VAL A 66 0.91 -5.83 -12.40
C VAL A 66 1.21 -7.04 -13.26
N ARG A 67 2.50 -7.37 -13.42
CA ARG A 67 2.96 -8.58 -14.13
C ARG A 67 3.50 -9.64 -13.20
N ASP A 68 4.28 -9.22 -12.22
CA ASP A 68 4.94 -10.08 -11.26
C ASP A 68 4.50 -9.75 -9.86
N ILE A 69 4.37 -10.77 -9.02
CA ILE A 69 4.06 -10.60 -7.61
C ILE A 69 5.14 -11.30 -6.79
N VAL A 70 5.70 -10.55 -5.84
CA VAL A 70 6.67 -11.03 -4.86
C VAL A 70 6.07 -10.83 -3.47
N VAL A 71 6.08 -11.87 -2.66
CA VAL A 71 5.63 -11.81 -1.27
C VAL A 71 6.86 -11.81 -0.36
N SER A 72 7.04 -10.72 0.39
CA SER A 72 8.07 -10.60 1.41
C SER A 72 7.53 -11.13 2.73
N ILE A 73 7.98 -12.32 3.13
CA ILE A 73 7.48 -13.04 4.30
C ILE A 73 8.63 -13.75 5.01
N ASP A 74 8.45 -14.05 6.30
CA ASP A 74 9.47 -14.72 7.13
C ASP A 74 9.69 -16.19 6.77
N ALA A 75 8.65 -16.90 6.29
CA ALA A 75 8.79 -18.26 5.78
C ALA A 75 7.74 -18.51 4.68
N ALA A 76 8.21 -19.01 3.53
CA ALA A 76 7.32 -19.35 2.41
C ALA A 76 6.30 -20.45 2.78
N SER A 77 6.67 -21.34 3.70
CA SER A 77 5.80 -22.42 4.21
C SER A 77 4.52 -21.90 4.89
N VAL A 78 4.52 -20.66 5.42
CA VAL A 78 3.34 -20.03 6.02
C VAL A 78 2.19 -19.93 5.01
N LEU A 79 2.50 -19.78 3.72
CA LEU A 79 1.49 -19.67 2.66
C LEU A 79 1.17 -21.02 2.01
N ALA A 80 1.83 -22.10 2.41
CA ALA A 80 1.57 -23.44 1.85
C ALA A 80 0.13 -23.90 2.10
N ASP A 81 -0.44 -23.50 3.25
CA ASP A 81 -1.84 -23.78 3.61
C ASP A 81 -2.83 -22.86 2.88
N CYS A 82 -2.35 -21.79 2.21
CA CYS A 82 -3.14 -20.89 1.39
C CYS A 82 -3.01 -21.33 -0.07
N ALA A 83 -3.75 -22.36 -0.50
CA ALA A 83 -3.64 -22.98 -1.84
C ALA A 83 -3.72 -21.97 -3.01
N GLU A 84 -4.40 -20.85 -2.82
CA GLU A 84 -4.56 -19.77 -3.80
C GLU A 84 -3.37 -18.79 -3.84
N ALA A 85 -2.37 -18.95 -2.97
CA ALA A 85 -1.15 -18.15 -2.98
C ALA A 85 -0.11 -18.62 -4.04
N GLY A 86 -0.41 -19.67 -4.82
CA GLY A 86 0.46 -20.18 -5.87
C GLY A 86 0.84 -19.15 -6.93
N GLY A 87 1.96 -19.34 -7.64
CA GLY A 87 2.37 -18.48 -8.76
C GLY A 87 2.97 -17.14 -8.36
N VAL A 88 3.41 -16.96 -7.10
CA VAL A 88 4.15 -15.79 -6.63
C VAL A 88 5.60 -16.14 -6.33
N ARG A 89 6.48 -15.16 -6.42
CA ARG A 89 7.87 -15.29 -5.95
C ARG A 89 7.95 -14.90 -4.48
N PHE A 90 8.89 -15.53 -3.76
CA PHE A 90 9.13 -15.26 -2.34
C PHE A 90 10.39 -14.44 -2.15
N HIS A 91 10.32 -13.55 -1.17
CA HIS A 91 11.42 -12.75 -0.67
C HIS A 91 11.46 -12.90 0.86
N ALA A 92 12.63 -13.16 1.44
CA ALA A 92 12.77 -13.26 2.88
C ALA A 92 12.56 -11.90 3.54
N SER A 93 11.60 -11.79 4.44
CA SER A 93 11.34 -10.53 5.13
C SER A 93 12.51 -10.16 6.05
N GLN A 94 12.79 -8.85 6.12
CA GLN A 94 13.79 -8.27 6.99
C GLN A 94 13.14 -7.82 8.33
N PRO A 95 13.92 -7.42 9.36
CA PRO A 95 13.39 -7.04 10.67
C PRO A 95 12.37 -5.90 10.70
N SER A 96 12.20 -5.17 9.60
CA SER A 96 11.15 -4.15 9.47
C SER A 96 10.60 -4.11 8.04
N PRO A 97 9.34 -3.65 7.83
CA PRO A 97 8.78 -3.48 6.51
C PRO A 97 9.66 -2.64 5.57
N ALA A 98 10.19 -1.51 6.07
CA ALA A 98 11.07 -0.66 5.30
C ALA A 98 12.39 -1.36 4.92
N ALA A 99 12.94 -2.19 5.81
CA ALA A 99 14.14 -2.97 5.52
C ALA A 99 13.87 -4.05 4.45
N SER A 100 12.71 -4.70 4.48
CA SER A 100 12.29 -5.65 3.44
C SER A 100 12.16 -4.98 2.07
N VAL A 101 11.55 -3.79 2.03
CA VAL A 101 11.45 -3.01 0.79
C VAL A 101 12.83 -2.62 0.28
N LEU A 102 13.73 -2.16 1.16
CA LEU A 102 15.07 -1.77 0.78
C LEU A 102 15.87 -2.92 0.19
N ASP A 103 15.90 -4.05 0.90
CA ASP A 103 16.61 -5.26 0.49
C ASP A 103 16.15 -5.74 -0.89
N TYR A 104 14.84 -5.87 -1.08
CA TYR A 104 14.28 -6.24 -2.38
C TYR A 104 14.59 -5.19 -3.46
N PHE A 105 14.41 -3.91 -3.17
CA PHE A 105 14.56 -2.85 -4.15
C PHE A 105 16.01 -2.61 -4.56
N GLU A 106 16.98 -2.76 -3.66
CA GLU A 106 18.41 -2.68 -4.00
C GLU A 106 18.84 -3.80 -4.95
N ALA A 107 18.25 -5.00 -4.78
CA ALA A 107 18.55 -6.13 -5.66
C ALA A 107 17.84 -6.05 -7.04
N HIS A 108 16.64 -5.47 -7.12
CA HIS A 108 15.75 -5.60 -8.29
C HIS A 108 15.21 -4.28 -8.84
N GLY A 109 15.33 -3.17 -8.11
CA GLY A 109 14.72 -1.89 -8.49
C GLY A 109 15.28 -1.25 -9.77
N ALA A 110 16.45 -1.71 -10.24
CA ALA A 110 16.99 -1.32 -11.54
C ALA A 110 16.24 -1.98 -12.71
N GLN A 111 15.47 -3.03 -12.48
CA GLN A 111 14.73 -3.78 -13.50
C GLN A 111 13.39 -3.15 -13.86
N GLY A 112 12.92 -2.18 -13.09
CA GLY A 112 11.66 -1.47 -13.32
C GLY A 112 11.02 -0.94 -12.04
N PRO A 113 9.86 -0.26 -12.19
CA PRO A 113 9.11 0.25 -11.04
C PRO A 113 8.57 -0.87 -10.15
N VAL A 114 8.57 -0.64 -8.82
CA VAL A 114 8.06 -1.57 -7.81
C VAL A 114 6.87 -0.95 -7.09
N LEU A 115 5.70 -1.61 -7.21
CA LEU A 115 4.52 -1.30 -6.41
C LEU A 115 4.65 -2.02 -5.07
N VAL A 116 4.62 -1.29 -3.97
CA VAL A 116 4.65 -1.85 -2.61
C VAL A 116 3.26 -1.75 -2.00
N THR A 117 2.78 -2.85 -1.45
CA THR A 117 1.56 -2.92 -0.64
C THR A 117 1.74 -3.90 0.52
N THR A 118 0.71 -4.07 1.36
CA THR A 118 0.76 -4.93 2.54
C THR A 118 -0.28 -6.04 2.47
N ALA A 119 -0.01 -7.16 3.11
CA ALA A 119 -0.91 -8.32 3.12
C ALA A 119 -2.19 -8.09 3.92
N ASP A 120 -2.24 -7.08 4.79
CA ASP A 120 -3.39 -6.69 5.60
C ASP A 120 -4.32 -5.66 4.93
N HIS A 121 -4.05 -5.28 3.68
CA HIS A 121 -4.91 -4.43 2.86
C HIS A 121 -6.05 -5.25 2.22
N ALA A 122 -6.86 -5.92 3.06
CA ALA A 122 -7.85 -6.93 2.64
C ALA A 122 -8.98 -6.37 1.75
N LEU A 123 -9.20 -5.06 1.73
CA LEU A 123 -10.18 -4.39 0.88
C LEU A 123 -9.61 -3.93 -0.48
N LEU A 124 -8.33 -4.17 -0.75
CA LEU A 124 -7.70 -3.81 -2.02
C LEU A 124 -8.50 -4.41 -3.19
N THR A 125 -8.72 -3.60 -4.23
CA THR A 125 -9.39 -4.03 -5.46
C THR A 125 -8.50 -3.78 -6.68
N PRO A 126 -8.71 -4.49 -7.79
CA PRO A 126 -8.02 -4.22 -9.05
C PRO A 126 -8.16 -2.76 -9.50
N ALA A 127 -9.36 -2.18 -9.35
CA ALA A 127 -9.63 -0.79 -9.69
C ALA A 127 -8.78 0.21 -8.89
N MET A 128 -8.56 -0.04 -7.59
CA MET A 128 -7.67 0.78 -6.76
C MET A 128 -6.23 0.73 -7.26
N VAL A 129 -5.74 -0.46 -7.59
CA VAL A 129 -4.38 -0.67 -8.12
C VAL A 129 -4.22 0.02 -9.47
N GLU A 130 -5.16 -0.19 -10.38
CA GLU A 130 -5.14 0.40 -11.72
C GLU A 130 -5.18 1.93 -11.67
N TYR A 131 -6.09 2.51 -10.88
CA TYR A 131 -6.18 3.95 -10.67
C TYR A 131 -4.87 4.53 -10.14
N PHE A 132 -4.35 3.94 -9.05
CA PHE A 132 -3.10 4.38 -8.44
C PHE A 132 -1.94 4.35 -9.43
N CYS A 133 -1.76 3.22 -10.11
CA CYS A 133 -0.66 3.04 -11.06
C CYS A 133 -0.78 3.99 -12.25
N THR A 134 -1.98 4.18 -12.80
CA THR A 134 -2.24 5.10 -13.92
C THR A 134 -1.93 6.55 -13.51
N ALA A 135 -2.46 7.00 -12.37
CA ALA A 135 -2.19 8.34 -11.87
C ALA A 135 -0.70 8.56 -11.55
N ALA A 136 -0.04 7.55 -10.98
CA ALA A 136 1.38 7.61 -10.66
C ALA A 136 2.28 7.65 -11.90
N GLN A 137 1.86 7.09 -13.04
CA GLN A 137 2.62 7.14 -14.30
C GLN A 137 2.79 8.58 -14.83
N HIS A 138 1.81 9.45 -14.56
CA HIS A 138 1.84 10.86 -14.98
C HIS A 138 2.66 11.75 -14.02
N SER A 139 3.18 11.20 -12.94
CA SER A 139 4.01 11.93 -11.97
C SER A 139 5.49 11.88 -12.36
N ASP A 140 6.22 12.98 -12.19
CA ASP A 140 7.69 13.02 -12.33
C ASP A 140 8.43 12.55 -11.07
N ALA A 141 7.70 12.14 -10.02
CA ALA A 141 8.27 11.76 -8.74
C ALA A 141 9.05 10.43 -8.83
N ASP A 142 10.05 10.28 -7.97
CA ASP A 142 10.81 9.04 -7.80
C ASP A 142 10.04 8.04 -6.92
N VAL A 143 9.28 8.58 -5.95
CA VAL A 143 8.39 7.84 -5.05
C VAL A 143 7.01 8.48 -5.11
N VAL A 144 5.97 7.66 -5.34
CA VAL A 144 4.58 8.10 -5.31
C VAL A 144 3.85 7.36 -4.19
N ILE A 145 3.04 8.07 -3.43
CA ILE A 145 2.31 7.57 -2.26
C ILE A 145 0.82 7.76 -2.49
N GLY A 146 0.03 6.70 -2.31
CA GLY A 146 -1.42 6.78 -2.31
C GLY A 146 -1.93 7.35 -0.98
N VAL A 147 -2.86 8.30 -1.06
CA VAL A 147 -3.49 8.94 0.11
C VAL A 147 -4.99 9.09 -0.10
N VAL A 148 -5.75 9.11 1.00
CA VAL A 148 -7.20 9.38 1.01
C VAL A 148 -7.45 10.61 1.87
N SER A 149 -8.33 11.52 1.41
CA SER A 149 -8.75 12.66 2.21
C SER A 149 -9.65 12.22 3.38
N ALA A 150 -9.50 12.87 4.53
CA ALA A 150 -10.34 12.58 5.69
C ALA A 150 -11.81 12.94 5.43
N SER A 151 -12.07 13.94 4.59
CA SER A 151 -13.42 14.33 4.16
C SER A 151 -14.12 13.18 3.42
N LEU A 152 -13.47 12.56 2.43
CA LEU A 152 -13.99 11.39 1.71
C LEU A 152 -14.21 10.21 2.65
N PHE A 153 -13.20 9.92 3.49
CA PHE A 153 -13.24 8.80 4.40
C PHE A 153 -14.37 8.91 5.42
N ARG A 154 -14.50 10.05 6.09
CA ARG A 154 -15.55 10.30 7.10
C ARG A 154 -16.95 10.32 6.51
N ALA A 155 -17.09 10.79 5.25
CA ALA A 155 -18.38 10.75 4.55
C ALA A 155 -18.83 9.30 4.27
N SER A 156 -17.87 8.36 4.11
CA SER A 156 -18.15 6.95 3.84
C SER A 156 -18.23 6.10 5.13
N TYR A 157 -17.43 6.45 6.13
CA TYR A 157 -17.26 5.71 7.39
C TYR A 157 -17.26 6.65 8.60
N PRO A 158 -18.40 7.29 8.93
CA PRO A 158 -18.49 8.30 10.00
C PRO A 158 -18.16 7.75 11.40
N GLU A 159 -18.41 6.47 11.65
CA GLU A 159 -18.15 5.80 12.94
C GLU A 159 -16.67 5.43 13.14
N SER A 160 -15.85 5.50 12.08
CA SER A 160 -14.45 5.09 12.16
C SER A 160 -13.59 6.13 12.89
N ARG A 161 -12.75 5.66 13.81
CA ARG A 161 -11.81 6.49 14.59
C ARG A 161 -10.40 6.52 13.99
N ARG A 162 -10.28 6.32 12.67
CA ARG A 162 -8.98 6.33 12.01
C ARG A 162 -8.27 7.68 12.15
N THR A 163 -6.95 7.62 12.34
CA THR A 163 -6.10 8.82 12.48
C THR A 163 -5.66 9.30 11.10
N PHE A 164 -5.76 10.61 10.90
CA PHE A 164 -5.31 11.30 9.69
C PHE A 164 -4.22 12.32 10.04
N LEU A 165 -3.28 12.52 9.12
CA LEU A 165 -2.27 13.57 9.23
C LEU A 165 -2.93 14.92 8.89
N PRO A 166 -3.10 15.83 9.85
CA PRO A 166 -3.73 17.11 9.60
C PRO A 166 -2.76 18.05 8.88
N LEU A 167 -3.13 18.49 7.68
CA LEU A 167 -2.48 19.60 6.99
C LEU A 167 -3.42 20.81 6.93
N ALA A 168 -2.94 21.94 6.40
CA ALA A 168 -3.72 23.19 6.38
C ALA A 168 -4.93 23.12 5.43
N ASP A 169 -4.78 22.40 4.34
CA ASP A 169 -5.77 22.23 3.28
C ASP A 169 -6.75 21.08 3.55
N GLU A 170 -6.26 19.95 4.03
CA GLU A 170 -7.05 18.75 4.31
C GLU A 170 -6.26 17.81 5.23
N SER A 171 -6.91 16.84 5.84
CA SER A 171 -6.26 15.77 6.59
C SER A 171 -6.15 14.50 5.75
N TRP A 172 -4.99 13.85 5.76
CA TRP A 172 -4.67 12.76 4.83
C TRP A 172 -4.37 11.45 5.54
N GLY A 173 -4.94 10.36 5.03
CA GLY A 173 -4.64 8.98 5.44
C GLY A 173 -3.82 8.25 4.38
N GLY A 174 -2.85 7.44 4.79
CA GLY A 174 -2.11 6.56 3.89
C GLY A 174 -2.96 5.37 3.43
N THR A 175 -2.65 4.84 2.25
CA THR A 175 -3.38 3.73 1.62
C THR A 175 -2.57 2.43 1.53
N ASN A 176 -1.40 2.36 2.14
CA ASN A 176 -0.46 1.25 1.97
C ASN A 176 -0.14 0.92 0.49
N LEU A 177 -0.25 1.93 -0.40
CA LEU A 177 0.17 1.86 -1.80
C LEU A 177 1.31 2.85 -2.03
N PHE A 178 2.47 2.32 -2.44
CA PHE A 178 3.66 3.08 -2.75
C PHE A 178 4.22 2.62 -4.09
N LEU A 179 4.57 3.53 -4.97
CA LEU A 179 5.26 3.20 -6.21
C LEU A 179 6.68 3.77 -6.18
N LEU A 180 7.67 2.89 -6.17
CA LEU A 180 9.08 3.21 -6.30
C LEU A 180 9.41 3.18 -7.78
N ARG A 181 9.51 4.36 -8.41
CA ARG A 181 9.56 4.50 -9.87
C ARG A 181 10.96 4.47 -10.45
N THR A 182 11.91 4.99 -9.71
CA THR A 182 13.30 5.15 -10.18
C THR A 182 14.28 4.58 -9.16
N PRO A 183 15.50 4.21 -9.54
CA PRO A 183 16.51 3.73 -8.60
C PRO A 183 16.80 4.71 -7.45
N GLN A 184 16.57 6.02 -7.65
CA GLN A 184 16.73 7.06 -6.63
C GLN A 184 15.78 6.86 -5.46
N ALA A 185 14.63 6.20 -5.65
CA ALA A 185 13.68 5.87 -4.60
C ALA A 185 14.33 5.12 -3.42
N ALA A 186 15.41 4.37 -3.65
CA ALA A 186 16.18 3.72 -2.58
C ALA A 186 16.63 4.70 -1.48
N ARG A 187 16.87 5.99 -1.80
CA ARG A 187 17.22 7.00 -0.79
C ARG A 187 16.10 7.23 0.21
N ALA A 188 14.86 7.34 -0.29
CA ALA A 188 13.69 7.49 0.58
C ALA A 188 13.49 6.25 1.45
N VAL A 189 13.65 5.06 0.88
CA VAL A 189 13.48 3.80 1.63
C VAL A 189 14.57 3.67 2.71
N ARG A 190 15.83 3.99 2.40
CA ARG A 190 16.92 4.05 3.40
C ARG A 190 16.63 5.05 4.53
N PHE A 191 16.03 6.18 4.20
CA PHE A 191 15.58 7.13 5.22
C PHE A 191 14.54 6.51 6.14
N TRP A 192 13.53 5.80 5.60
CA TRP A 192 12.49 5.13 6.42
C TRP A 192 13.06 4.01 7.30
N VAL A 193 14.03 3.24 6.81
CA VAL A 193 14.75 2.27 7.64
C VAL A 193 15.38 2.95 8.86
N ARG A 194 16.08 4.09 8.65
CA ARG A 194 16.69 4.87 9.72
C ARG A 194 15.64 5.52 10.62
N ALA A 195 14.58 6.07 10.05
CA ALA A 195 13.48 6.70 10.78
C ALA A 195 12.76 5.71 11.70
N GLY A 196 12.61 4.46 11.28
CA GLY A 196 12.06 3.38 12.10
C GLY A 196 12.82 3.16 13.41
N GLN A 197 14.12 3.41 13.42
CA GLN A 197 14.95 3.34 14.62
C GLN A 197 14.69 4.51 15.60
N PHE A 198 14.10 5.61 15.12
CA PHE A 198 13.78 6.79 15.93
C PHE A 198 12.39 6.74 16.57
N ARG A 199 11.64 5.64 16.43
CA ARG A 199 10.31 5.49 17.08
C ARG A 199 10.34 5.79 18.57
N LYS A 200 11.46 5.50 19.27
CA LYS A 200 11.67 5.81 20.69
C LYS A 200 12.17 7.24 20.93
N ARG A 201 12.50 8.00 19.89
CA ARG A 201 13.04 9.37 19.96
C ARG A 201 12.44 10.25 18.85
N PRO A 202 11.15 10.53 18.89
CA PRO A 202 10.42 11.22 17.79
C PRO A 202 10.97 12.62 17.50
N TRP A 203 11.57 13.29 18.50
CA TRP A 203 12.20 14.60 18.33
C TRP A 203 13.36 14.60 17.30
N ARG A 204 14.07 13.46 17.11
CA ARG A 204 15.10 13.35 16.06
C ARG A 204 14.49 13.32 14.66
N LEU A 205 13.34 12.72 14.50
CA LEU A 205 12.61 12.76 13.23
C LEU A 205 12.15 14.19 12.94
N VAL A 206 11.61 14.86 13.95
CA VAL A 206 11.13 16.25 13.87
C VAL A 206 12.26 17.21 13.50
N SER A 207 13.45 17.09 14.13
CA SER A 207 14.59 17.95 13.81
C SER A 207 15.04 17.84 12.36
N THR A 208 14.80 16.68 11.72
CA THR A 208 15.17 16.46 10.31
C THR A 208 14.30 17.32 9.36
N PHE A 209 13.05 17.61 9.74
CA PHE A 209 12.15 18.46 8.95
C PHE A 209 12.29 19.96 9.25
N GLY A 210 13.09 20.34 10.25
CA GLY A 210 13.35 21.72 10.66
C GLY A 210 12.26 22.31 11.57
N LEU A 211 12.68 23.13 12.53
CA LEU A 211 11.79 23.75 13.53
C LEU A 211 10.68 24.62 12.91
N GLY A 212 10.98 25.35 11.81
CA GLY A 212 9.99 26.18 11.13
C GLY A 212 8.83 25.37 10.53
N ASN A 213 9.11 24.19 9.96
CA ASN A 213 8.07 23.32 9.42
C ASN A 213 7.30 22.61 10.53
N LEU A 214 7.98 22.26 11.62
CA LEU A 214 7.30 21.75 12.82
C LEU A 214 6.31 22.79 13.37
N LEU A 215 6.74 24.05 13.48
CA LEU A 215 5.88 25.12 13.96
C LEU A 215 4.69 25.34 13.03
N ARG A 216 4.91 25.36 11.70
CA ARG A 216 3.83 25.41 10.70
C ARG A 216 2.86 24.24 10.82
N PHE A 217 3.38 23.03 11.04
CA PHE A 217 2.54 21.83 11.25
C PHE A 217 1.69 21.96 12.52
N LEU A 218 2.31 22.33 13.67
CA LEU A 218 1.61 22.53 14.93
C LEU A 218 0.55 23.62 14.86
N LEU A 219 0.83 24.69 14.10
CA LEU A 219 -0.12 25.79 13.85
C LEU A 219 -1.12 25.49 12.74
N ARG A 220 -1.13 24.27 12.17
CA ARG A 220 -1.95 23.86 11.03
C ARG A 220 -1.82 24.81 9.82
N ARG A 221 -0.60 25.29 9.57
CA ARG A 221 -0.25 26.18 8.44
C ARG A 221 0.65 25.49 7.41
N LEU A 222 0.89 24.20 7.55
CA LEU A 222 1.63 23.39 6.60
C LEU A 222 0.64 22.78 5.60
N ASP A 223 0.60 23.31 4.40
CA ASP A 223 -0.20 22.75 3.29
C ASP A 223 0.50 21.57 2.61
N ARG A 224 -0.25 20.79 1.81
CA ARG A 224 0.22 19.60 1.12
C ARG A 224 1.42 19.89 0.20
N SER A 225 1.38 20.99 -0.54
CA SER A 225 2.43 21.34 -1.50
C SER A 225 3.75 21.61 -0.79
N THR A 226 3.72 22.41 0.27
CA THR A 226 4.88 22.70 1.12
C THR A 226 5.38 21.44 1.81
N ALA A 227 4.49 20.57 2.31
CA ALA A 227 4.85 19.30 2.93
C ALA A 227 5.60 18.39 1.95
N LEU A 228 5.16 18.29 0.69
CA LEU A 228 5.81 17.49 -0.35
C LEU A 228 7.19 18.03 -0.74
N VAL A 229 7.32 19.36 -0.88
CA VAL A 229 8.63 20.00 -1.17
C VAL A 229 9.62 19.71 -0.02
N GLN A 230 9.18 19.80 1.22
CA GLN A 230 10.03 19.50 2.37
C GLN A 230 10.38 18.01 2.46
N ALA A 231 9.40 17.13 2.24
CA ALA A 231 9.65 15.68 2.18
C ALA A 231 10.67 15.34 1.09
N SER A 232 10.51 15.90 -0.10
CA SER A 232 11.43 15.69 -1.21
C SER A 232 12.85 16.15 -0.88
N ARG A 233 12.98 17.32 -0.23
CA ARG A 233 14.29 17.84 0.22
C ARG A 233 14.95 16.93 1.25
N VAL A 234 14.20 16.52 2.28
CA VAL A 234 14.71 15.67 3.36
C VAL A 234 15.09 14.29 2.87
N LEU A 235 14.30 13.72 1.99
CA LEU A 235 14.52 12.38 1.42
C LEU A 235 15.57 12.38 0.29
N GLY A 236 15.87 13.54 -0.29
CA GLY A 236 16.78 13.68 -1.42
C GLY A 236 16.25 13.03 -2.71
N VAL A 237 14.93 12.96 -2.85
CA VAL A 237 14.21 12.40 -4.01
C VAL A 237 12.92 13.18 -4.23
N ARG A 238 12.38 13.14 -5.44
CA ARG A 238 11.06 13.72 -5.72
C ARG A 238 9.96 12.80 -5.18
N VAL A 239 9.10 13.35 -4.31
CA VAL A 239 7.94 12.66 -3.73
C VAL A 239 6.67 13.21 -4.37
N GLY A 240 5.80 12.30 -4.83
CA GLY A 240 4.48 12.62 -5.35
C GLY A 240 3.38 11.96 -4.51
N LEU A 241 2.16 12.49 -4.61
CA LEU A 241 0.98 11.89 -4.01
C LEU A 241 -0.05 11.61 -5.11
N VAL A 242 -0.78 10.50 -4.93
CA VAL A 242 -2.01 10.21 -5.66
C VAL A 242 -3.16 10.21 -4.66
N GLU A 243 -4.09 11.12 -4.86
CA GLU A 243 -5.34 11.14 -4.10
C GLU A 243 -6.25 10.04 -4.63
N MET A 244 -6.56 9.07 -3.77
CA MET A 244 -7.39 7.93 -4.10
C MET A 244 -8.86 8.28 -3.90
N PRO A 245 -9.73 8.04 -4.90
CA PRO A 245 -11.17 8.29 -4.76
C PRO A 245 -11.90 7.17 -4.01
N PHE A 246 -11.16 6.24 -3.41
CA PHE A 246 -11.67 5.06 -2.74
C PHE A 246 -11.40 5.17 -1.24
N ALA A 247 -12.44 5.41 -0.44
CA ALA A 247 -12.31 5.52 1.01
C ALA A 247 -11.72 4.26 1.65
N GLU A 248 -12.09 3.08 1.14
CA GLU A 248 -11.59 1.78 1.61
C GLU A 248 -10.09 1.57 1.37
N ALA A 249 -9.49 2.32 0.44
CA ALA A 249 -8.04 2.23 0.22
C ALA A 249 -7.23 2.63 1.46
N ALA A 250 -7.82 3.39 2.39
CA ALA A 250 -7.18 3.73 3.65
C ALA A 250 -7.43 2.71 4.77
N ILE A 251 -8.11 1.58 4.52
CA ILE A 251 -8.45 0.59 5.57
C ILE A 251 -7.51 -0.60 5.45
N ASP A 252 -6.72 -0.81 6.48
CA ASP A 252 -5.92 -2.00 6.76
C ASP A 252 -6.43 -2.69 8.04
N VAL A 253 -6.14 -3.96 8.20
CA VAL A 253 -6.56 -4.75 9.36
C VAL A 253 -5.42 -4.84 10.36
N ASP A 254 -5.40 -3.97 11.37
CA ASP A 254 -4.39 -3.98 12.44
C ASP A 254 -4.97 -4.39 13.81
N THR A 255 -6.29 -4.23 13.99
CA THR A 255 -6.99 -4.49 15.25
C THR A 255 -8.20 -5.41 15.02
N PRO A 256 -8.78 -6.03 16.08
CA PRO A 256 -10.04 -6.76 15.97
C PRO A 256 -11.20 -5.91 15.44
N ASP A 257 -11.24 -4.62 15.78
CA ASP A 257 -12.29 -3.71 15.31
C ASP A 257 -12.16 -3.45 13.78
N ASP A 258 -10.92 -3.40 13.27
CA ASP A 258 -10.69 -3.32 11.82
C ASP A 258 -11.20 -4.59 11.14
N LEU A 259 -10.94 -5.77 11.72
CA LEU A 259 -11.41 -7.05 11.19
C LEU A 259 -12.94 -7.05 11.04
N VAL A 260 -13.68 -6.68 12.08
CA VAL A 260 -15.15 -6.58 12.07
C VAL A 260 -15.61 -5.58 10.99
N THR A 261 -14.94 -4.44 10.90
CA THR A 261 -15.27 -3.41 9.91
C THR A 261 -15.08 -3.91 8.48
N VAL A 262 -13.95 -4.57 8.20
CA VAL A 262 -13.64 -5.12 6.88
C VAL A 262 -14.58 -6.25 6.51
N GLU A 263 -14.94 -7.15 7.44
CA GLU A 263 -15.92 -8.20 7.22
C GLU A 263 -17.30 -7.65 6.86
N ARG A 264 -17.75 -6.62 7.57
CA ARG A 264 -19.02 -5.93 7.26
C ARG A 264 -19.01 -5.35 5.84
N ILE A 265 -17.93 -4.70 5.44
CA ILE A 265 -17.78 -4.10 4.10
C ILE A 265 -17.80 -5.19 3.02
N LEU A 266 -17.07 -6.28 3.22
CA LEU A 266 -17.00 -7.38 2.26
C LEU A 266 -18.34 -8.11 2.13
N THR A 267 -19.06 -8.32 3.24
CA THR A 267 -20.39 -8.93 3.24
C THR A 267 -21.39 -8.05 2.50
N ALA A 268 -21.36 -6.73 2.72
CA ALA A 268 -22.22 -5.78 1.99
C ALA A 268 -21.92 -5.79 0.47
N ARG A 269 -20.65 -5.86 0.07
CA ARG A 269 -20.26 -6.00 -1.34
C ARG A 269 -20.81 -7.29 -1.96
N ALA A 270 -20.71 -8.44 -1.25
CA ALA A 270 -21.20 -9.74 -1.72
C ALA A 270 -22.73 -9.78 -1.86
N SER A 271 -23.45 -9.08 -0.98
CA SER A 271 -24.92 -8.99 -1.00
C SER A 271 -25.47 -8.03 -2.08
N GLY A 272 -24.62 -7.39 -2.87
CA GLY A 272 -25.03 -6.38 -3.86
C GLY A 272 -25.63 -5.12 -3.26
N VAL A 273 -25.57 -4.98 -1.93
CA VAL A 273 -26.01 -3.77 -1.24
C VAL A 273 -24.97 -2.70 -1.54
N ARG A 274 -25.34 -1.77 -2.44
CA ARG A 274 -24.53 -0.57 -2.70
C ARG A 274 -24.47 0.23 -1.40
N THR A 275 -23.32 0.26 -0.77
CA THR A 275 -23.09 1.22 0.32
C THR A 275 -23.07 2.63 -0.27
N ASP A 276 -23.52 3.64 0.48
CA ASP A 276 -23.48 5.06 0.05
C ASP A 276 -22.07 5.49 -0.44
N ALA A 277 -21.04 4.77 0.00
CA ALA A 277 -19.66 4.92 -0.46
C ALA A 277 -19.49 4.56 -1.93
N SER A 278 -20.07 3.45 -2.41
CA SER A 278 -19.93 2.99 -3.80
C SER A 278 -20.68 3.87 -4.80
N ILE A 279 -21.82 4.45 -4.42
CA ILE A 279 -22.61 5.37 -5.27
C ILE A 279 -21.86 6.68 -5.50
N ARG A 280 -21.13 7.17 -4.49
CA ARG A 280 -20.36 8.42 -4.60
C ARG A 280 -19.04 8.26 -5.35
N GLN A 281 -18.52 7.04 -5.48
CA GLN A 281 -17.30 6.73 -6.22
C GLN A 281 -17.52 6.78 -7.74
N GLU A 282 -18.63 6.24 -8.25
CA GLU A 282 -18.96 6.23 -9.69
C GLU A 282 -19.17 7.65 -10.26
N ASN A 283 -19.61 8.60 -9.44
CA ASN A 283 -19.82 10.00 -9.86
C ASN A 283 -18.55 10.86 -9.85
N ARG A 284 -17.37 10.30 -9.51
CA ARG A 284 -16.10 11.03 -9.41
C ARG A 284 -14.99 10.49 -10.34
N VAL A 285 -15.25 9.42 -11.05
CA VAL A 285 -14.41 8.84 -12.10
C VAL A 285 -14.97 9.27 -13.46
#